data_6c7bb29f05e141dda9317e14637633b6
#
_entry.id   6c7bb29f05e141dda9317e14637633b6
#
_cell.length_a   1.000
_cell.length_b   1.000
_cell.length_c   1.000
_cell.angle_alpha   90.00
_cell.angle_beta   90.00
_cell.angle_gamma   90.00
#
_symmetry.space_group_name_H-M   'P 1'
#
loop_
_entity.id
_entity.type
_entity.pdbx_description
1 polymer ?
#
loop_
_entity_poly.entity_id
_entity_poly.type
_entity_poly.pdbx_seq_one_letter_code
_entity_poly.pdbx_strand_id
1 'polypeptide(L)'
;MPFSFNPEKGYISNGNNKIVGNEYPYYISRYWADPSRATQIDRRLNTDIKLSTEDMKSILNEVTAPFGQQYAPLFVQNYSLGFSDNADKIYEMLKDWDGVESLDSKGAVAFHAIYIHLVQNIFQDELQSFGDGSFDTFYSLKYIRTQAIRSIFDGKTNLWVDNVKTVKKETLNDIVNKSFEDAFIFLKDKFGNPSELIWGDVHQVTYEHNLDADPLVQRLINFSVGPFPMAGSEMTPRAASYSVSKPFDVRAGSSMRRIIDFSDFDNGFSILPTGQSGLFRSKHYRDQTEMYNRGEFKPFMFTYDAINSSKSSKLVFKSK
;
A
#
# COMPACT_ATOMS: atom_id res chain seq x y z
N MET A 1 28.29 -3.83 -9.22
CA MET A 1 27.07 -3.46 -8.49
C MET A 1 26.77 -1.99 -8.75
N PRO A 2 25.52 -1.60 -9.03
CA PRO A 2 25.18 -0.18 -9.12
C PRO A 2 25.43 0.49 -7.77
N PHE A 3 25.96 1.71 -7.79
CA PHE A 3 26.19 2.52 -6.60
C PHE A 3 25.91 3.99 -6.91
N SER A 4 25.64 4.78 -5.90
CA SER A 4 25.47 6.22 -6.00
C SER A 4 26.24 6.91 -4.87
N PHE A 5 26.99 7.95 -5.20
CA PHE A 5 27.75 8.76 -4.26
C PHE A 5 27.63 10.23 -4.68
N ASN A 6 27.18 11.09 -3.75
CA ASN A 6 26.96 12.51 -4.00
C ASN A 6 26.22 12.82 -5.32
N PRO A 7 25.02 12.26 -5.54
CA PRO A 7 24.30 12.50 -6.78
C PRO A 7 23.93 13.99 -6.93
N GLU A 8 23.95 14.50 -8.16
CA GLU A 8 23.62 15.91 -8.47
C GLU A 8 22.25 16.34 -7.94
N LYS A 9 21.28 15.41 -7.91
CA LYS A 9 19.94 15.67 -7.36
C LYS A 9 19.90 15.86 -5.84
N GLY A 10 21.04 15.68 -5.14
CA GLY A 10 21.18 15.95 -3.70
C GLY A 10 20.55 14.92 -2.75
N TYR A 11 19.91 13.87 -3.25
CA TYR A 11 19.28 12.83 -2.43
C TYR A 11 19.34 11.44 -3.09
N ILE A 12 19.10 10.40 -2.30
CA ILE A 12 18.91 9.02 -2.76
C ILE A 12 17.58 8.53 -2.24
N SER A 13 16.72 8.01 -3.13
CA SER A 13 15.43 7.43 -2.80
C SER A 13 15.32 6.00 -3.28
N ASN A 14 14.51 5.19 -2.59
CA ASN A 14 14.20 3.82 -2.98
C ASN A 14 12.81 3.41 -2.51
N GLY A 15 12.01 2.86 -3.42
CA GLY A 15 10.68 2.29 -3.19
C GLY A 15 10.60 0.81 -3.56
N ASN A 16 11.75 0.06 -3.55
CA ASN A 16 11.88 -1.30 -4.11
C ASN A 16 11.70 -1.37 -5.64
N ASN A 17 11.67 -0.21 -6.30
CA ASN A 17 11.57 -0.07 -7.75
C ASN A 17 12.87 -0.45 -8.45
N LYS A 18 12.82 -0.60 -9.77
CA LYS A 18 14.00 -0.81 -10.61
C LYS A 18 14.96 0.37 -10.47
N ILE A 19 16.20 0.10 -10.07
CA ILE A 19 17.22 1.11 -9.73
C ILE A 19 18.23 1.38 -10.84
N VAL A 20 18.15 0.66 -11.97
CA VAL A 20 19.03 0.81 -13.11
C VAL A 20 18.23 0.92 -14.41
N GLY A 21 18.76 1.62 -15.39
CA GLY A 21 18.19 1.70 -16.72
C GLY A 21 18.35 0.40 -17.52
N ASN A 22 17.86 0.40 -18.76
CA ASN A 22 17.94 -0.78 -19.63
C ASN A 22 19.35 -0.97 -20.20
N GLU A 23 20.18 0.05 -20.14
CA GLU A 23 21.59 0.06 -20.55
C GLU A 23 22.52 -0.67 -19.56
N TYR A 24 22.04 -0.94 -18.33
CA TYR A 24 22.86 -1.66 -17.34
C TYR A 24 23.10 -3.11 -17.76
N PRO A 25 24.38 -3.54 -17.92
CA PRO A 25 24.70 -4.76 -18.65
C PRO A 25 24.48 -6.06 -17.86
N TYR A 26 24.21 -5.97 -16.56
CA TYR A 26 24.08 -7.16 -15.71
C TYR A 26 22.64 -7.34 -15.24
N TYR A 27 22.18 -8.59 -15.21
CA TYR A 27 20.90 -8.96 -14.62
C TYR A 27 20.95 -8.80 -13.09
N ILE A 28 19.95 -8.10 -12.54
CA ILE A 28 19.77 -7.94 -11.09
C ILE A 28 18.51 -8.67 -10.64
N SER A 29 17.35 -8.33 -11.20
CA SER A 29 16.07 -8.94 -10.88
C SER A 29 15.05 -8.68 -11.98
N ARG A 30 14.02 -9.52 -12.04
CA ARG A 30 12.77 -9.27 -12.79
C ARG A 30 11.59 -8.89 -11.91
N TYR A 31 11.74 -9.03 -10.59
CA TYR A 31 10.69 -8.75 -9.63
C TYR A 31 10.98 -7.44 -8.89
N TRP A 32 10.51 -6.35 -9.49
CA TRP A 32 10.63 -4.99 -8.98
C TRP A 32 9.28 -4.46 -8.56
N ALA A 33 9.22 -3.69 -7.47
CA ALA A 33 8.02 -2.95 -7.13
C ALA A 33 7.63 -1.96 -8.23
N ASP A 34 6.34 -1.67 -8.32
CA ASP A 34 5.85 -0.55 -9.11
C ASP A 34 6.54 0.74 -8.67
N PRO A 35 6.94 1.61 -9.61
CA PRO A 35 7.65 2.85 -9.28
C PRO A 35 6.81 3.90 -8.55
N SER A 36 5.50 3.68 -8.35
CA SER A 36 4.56 4.64 -7.77
C SER A 36 5.09 5.29 -6.48
N ARG A 37 5.52 4.48 -5.49
CA ARG A 37 6.07 4.99 -4.23
C ARG A 37 7.33 5.84 -4.45
N ALA A 38 8.28 5.33 -5.24
CA ALA A 38 9.52 6.03 -5.53
C ALA A 38 9.26 7.35 -6.27
N THR A 39 8.34 7.34 -7.23
CA THR A 39 7.92 8.54 -7.96
C THR A 39 7.36 9.61 -7.02
N GLN A 40 6.51 9.23 -6.06
CA GLN A 40 5.96 10.19 -5.12
C GLN A 40 7.01 10.71 -4.13
N ILE A 41 7.91 9.84 -3.67
CA ILE A 41 9.04 10.24 -2.83
C ILE A 41 9.93 11.24 -3.59
N ASP A 42 10.29 10.93 -4.84
CA ASP A 42 11.11 11.83 -5.69
C ASP A 42 10.41 13.17 -5.93
N ARG A 43 9.10 13.20 -6.20
CA ARG A 43 8.33 14.45 -6.33
C ARG A 43 8.42 15.33 -5.09
N ARG A 44 8.39 14.72 -3.89
CA ARG A 44 8.45 15.42 -2.61
C ARG A 44 9.88 15.87 -2.24
N LEU A 45 10.90 15.11 -2.67
CA LEU A 45 12.32 15.44 -2.42
C LEU A 45 12.89 16.41 -3.45
N ASN A 46 12.35 16.42 -4.68
CA ASN A 46 12.83 17.27 -5.77
C ASN A 46 12.32 18.72 -5.62
N THR A 47 12.99 19.48 -4.77
CA THR A 47 12.65 20.86 -4.40
C THR A 47 13.94 21.67 -4.18
N ASP A 48 13.88 22.99 -4.44
CA ASP A 48 14.98 23.92 -4.22
C ASP A 48 15.11 24.36 -2.76
N ILE A 49 14.14 24.02 -1.90
CA ILE A 49 14.18 24.34 -0.48
C ILE A 49 14.87 23.26 0.34
N LYS A 50 15.57 23.65 1.40
CA LYS A 50 16.12 22.71 2.38
C LYS A 50 14.97 22.10 3.19
N LEU A 51 14.85 20.77 3.14
CA LEU A 51 13.82 20.04 3.86
C LEU A 51 14.15 19.89 5.34
N SER A 52 13.14 20.07 6.18
CA SER A 52 13.19 19.88 7.63
C SER A 52 12.82 18.44 8.02
N THR A 53 12.98 18.11 9.31
CA THR A 53 12.48 16.84 9.87
C THR A 53 10.96 16.71 9.79
N GLU A 54 10.22 17.83 9.86
CA GLU A 54 8.75 17.82 9.67
C GLU A 54 8.36 17.50 8.22
N ASP A 55 9.12 17.99 7.24
CA ASP A 55 8.92 17.62 5.83
C ASP A 55 9.17 16.11 5.64
N MET A 56 10.18 15.54 6.30
CA MET A 56 10.44 14.10 6.27
C MET A 56 9.31 13.28 6.91
N LYS A 57 8.71 13.76 8.01
CA LYS A 57 7.51 13.13 8.60
C LYS A 57 6.34 13.16 7.62
N SER A 58 6.14 14.28 6.94
CA SER A 58 5.10 14.43 5.91
C SER A 58 5.32 13.45 4.75
N ILE A 59 6.56 13.30 4.26
CA ILE A 59 6.90 12.35 3.19
C ILE A 59 6.65 10.90 3.63
N LEU A 60 7.02 10.52 4.86
CA LEU A 60 6.76 9.17 5.39
C LEU A 60 5.26 8.87 5.58
N ASN A 61 4.44 9.90 5.71
CA ASN A 61 2.99 9.80 5.86
C ASN A 61 2.22 10.07 4.56
N GLU A 62 2.92 10.28 3.45
CA GLU A 62 2.32 10.60 2.16
C GLU A 62 1.47 9.45 1.62
N VAL A 63 0.23 9.75 1.24
CA VAL A 63 -0.78 8.78 0.77
C VAL A 63 -1.27 9.03 -0.65
N THR A 64 -0.56 9.84 -1.40
CA THR A 64 -0.80 10.01 -2.84
C THR A 64 -0.21 8.83 -3.61
N ALA A 65 -1.03 8.21 -4.46
CA ALA A 65 -0.68 7.08 -5.31
C ALA A 65 -0.50 7.52 -6.77
N PRO A 66 0.72 7.74 -7.29
CA PRO A 66 0.94 8.07 -8.70
C PRO A 66 0.37 7.03 -9.68
N PHE A 67 0.31 5.76 -9.29
CA PHE A 67 -0.37 4.74 -10.08
C PHE A 67 -1.87 5.06 -10.20
N GLY A 68 -2.53 5.41 -9.08
CA GLY A 68 -3.93 5.83 -9.07
C GLY A 68 -4.16 7.06 -9.94
N GLN A 69 -3.31 8.09 -9.78
CA GLN A 69 -3.38 9.31 -10.60
C GLN A 69 -3.27 9.04 -12.10
N GLN A 70 -2.45 8.08 -12.50
CA GLN A 70 -2.23 7.73 -13.90
C GLN A 70 -3.36 6.87 -14.47
N TYR A 71 -3.85 5.86 -13.71
CA TYR A 71 -4.71 4.82 -14.25
C TYR A 71 -6.20 5.01 -13.93
N ALA A 72 -6.58 5.72 -12.87
CA ALA A 72 -7.99 6.02 -12.61
C ALA A 72 -8.66 6.77 -13.76
N PRO A 73 -8.05 7.82 -14.35
CA PRO A 73 -8.61 8.47 -15.53
C PRO A 73 -8.78 7.53 -16.73
N LEU A 74 -7.87 6.56 -16.93
CA LEU A 74 -7.96 5.57 -18.00
C LEU A 74 -9.09 4.56 -17.73
N PHE A 75 -9.34 4.17 -16.48
CA PHE A 75 -10.49 3.34 -16.13
C PHE A 75 -11.78 4.08 -16.42
N VAL A 76 -11.89 5.34 -16.01
CA VAL A 76 -13.04 6.22 -16.30
C VAL A 76 -13.26 6.39 -17.80
N GLN A 77 -12.20 6.64 -18.58
CA GLN A 77 -12.27 6.83 -20.02
C GLN A 77 -12.78 5.59 -20.78
N ASN A 78 -12.45 4.40 -20.28
CA ASN A 78 -12.87 3.13 -20.90
C ASN A 78 -14.21 2.62 -20.35
N TYR A 79 -14.82 3.31 -19.40
CA TYR A 79 -16.14 2.99 -18.89
C TYR A 79 -17.25 3.61 -19.76
N SER A 80 -18.33 2.88 -19.97
CA SER A 80 -19.50 3.34 -20.72
C SER A 80 -20.60 3.78 -19.75
N LEU A 81 -20.73 5.08 -19.52
CA LEU A 81 -21.78 5.63 -18.64
C LEU A 81 -23.17 5.14 -19.07
N GLY A 82 -23.98 4.69 -18.11
CA GLY A 82 -25.29 4.07 -18.36
C GLY A 82 -25.20 2.57 -18.64
N PHE A 83 -24.04 1.93 -18.43
CA PHE A 83 -23.90 0.48 -18.55
C PHE A 83 -24.82 -0.26 -17.55
N SER A 84 -24.81 0.17 -16.30
CA SER A 84 -25.76 -0.24 -15.27
C SER A 84 -25.82 0.78 -14.13
N ASP A 85 -26.96 0.84 -13.43
CA ASP A 85 -27.12 1.71 -12.25
C ASP A 85 -26.10 1.42 -11.14
N ASN A 86 -25.64 0.19 -11.03
CA ASN A 86 -24.66 -0.22 -10.03
C ASN A 86 -23.26 0.26 -10.39
N ALA A 87 -22.84 0.00 -11.63
CA ALA A 87 -21.53 0.41 -12.14
C ALA A 87 -21.42 1.94 -12.21
N ASP A 88 -22.50 2.65 -12.54
CA ASP A 88 -22.54 4.12 -12.54
C ASP A 88 -22.28 4.71 -11.14
N LYS A 89 -22.71 4.05 -10.06
CA LYS A 89 -22.38 4.48 -8.70
C LYS A 89 -20.88 4.39 -8.40
N ILE A 90 -20.21 3.34 -8.90
CA ILE A 90 -18.75 3.20 -8.77
C ILE A 90 -18.02 4.24 -9.62
N TYR A 91 -18.53 4.52 -10.82
CA TYR A 91 -18.03 5.60 -11.67
C TYR A 91 -18.10 6.96 -10.95
N GLU A 92 -19.24 7.30 -10.34
CA GLU A 92 -19.39 8.55 -9.58
C GLU A 92 -18.40 8.68 -8.41
N MET A 93 -18.02 7.58 -7.77
CA MET A 93 -17.00 7.59 -6.72
C MET A 93 -15.58 7.82 -7.26
N LEU A 94 -15.30 7.38 -8.51
CA LEU A 94 -13.95 7.39 -9.09
C LEU A 94 -13.64 8.60 -9.97
N LYS A 95 -14.62 9.13 -10.70
CA LYS A 95 -14.44 10.05 -11.84
C LYS A 95 -13.57 11.28 -11.57
N ASP A 96 -13.66 11.82 -10.34
CA ASP A 96 -12.94 13.04 -9.91
C ASP A 96 -11.87 12.73 -8.84
N TRP A 97 -11.51 11.45 -8.67
CA TRP A 97 -10.53 11.07 -7.67
C TRP A 97 -9.11 11.51 -8.06
N ASP A 98 -8.42 12.16 -7.13
CA ASP A 98 -7.09 12.77 -7.31
C ASP A 98 -5.91 11.81 -7.03
N GLY A 99 -6.17 10.55 -6.70
CA GLY A 99 -5.17 9.57 -6.34
C GLY A 99 -4.72 9.61 -4.87
N VAL A 100 -5.42 10.37 -4.02
CA VAL A 100 -5.14 10.44 -2.58
C VAL A 100 -5.91 9.36 -1.83
N GLU A 101 -5.19 8.50 -1.11
CA GLU A 101 -5.73 7.37 -0.35
C GLU A 101 -5.87 7.73 1.14
N SER A 102 -6.53 8.87 1.43
CA SER A 102 -6.90 9.29 2.79
C SER A 102 -8.03 8.42 3.35
N LEU A 103 -8.21 8.44 4.67
CA LEU A 103 -9.22 7.62 5.34
C LEU A 103 -10.65 7.90 4.86
N ASP A 104 -10.94 9.12 4.45
CA ASP A 104 -12.24 9.61 3.97
C ASP A 104 -12.44 9.46 2.45
N SER A 105 -11.46 8.91 1.73
CA SER A 105 -11.49 8.78 0.27
C SER A 105 -12.48 7.72 -0.20
N LYS A 106 -13.54 8.12 -0.90
CA LYS A 106 -14.44 7.23 -1.65
C LYS A 106 -13.80 6.72 -2.94
N GLY A 107 -13.03 7.57 -3.60
CA GLY A 107 -12.35 7.22 -4.84
C GLY A 107 -11.32 6.11 -4.65
N ALA A 108 -10.62 6.06 -3.51
CA ALA A 108 -9.71 4.96 -3.19
C ALA A 108 -10.47 3.63 -3.08
N VAL A 109 -11.65 3.60 -2.44
CA VAL A 109 -12.51 2.41 -2.37
C VAL A 109 -12.85 1.91 -3.78
N ALA A 110 -13.37 2.80 -4.63
CA ALA A 110 -13.76 2.47 -6.00
C ALA A 110 -12.55 1.99 -6.82
N PHE A 111 -11.44 2.74 -6.78
CA PHE A 111 -10.23 2.41 -7.54
C PHE A 111 -9.69 1.02 -7.20
N HIS A 112 -9.52 0.72 -5.93
CA HIS A 112 -8.98 -0.58 -5.51
C HIS A 112 -9.94 -1.73 -5.80
N ALA A 113 -11.26 -1.53 -5.68
CA ALA A 113 -12.25 -2.54 -6.05
C ALA A 113 -12.23 -2.82 -7.55
N ILE A 114 -12.23 -1.78 -8.40
CA ILE A 114 -12.11 -1.93 -9.86
C ILE A 114 -10.79 -2.60 -10.22
N TYR A 115 -9.67 -2.17 -9.65
CA TYR A 115 -8.34 -2.73 -9.93
C TYR A 115 -8.29 -4.24 -9.68
N ILE A 116 -8.84 -4.72 -8.55
CA ILE A 116 -8.92 -6.14 -8.23
C ILE A 116 -9.69 -6.90 -9.30
N HIS A 117 -10.85 -6.40 -9.71
CA HIS A 117 -11.70 -7.06 -10.69
C HIS A 117 -11.17 -6.93 -12.12
N LEU A 118 -10.47 -5.85 -12.46
CA LEU A 118 -9.74 -5.75 -13.73
C LEU A 118 -8.68 -6.86 -13.85
N VAL A 119 -7.89 -7.10 -12.80
CA VAL A 119 -6.90 -8.19 -12.82
C VAL A 119 -7.58 -9.55 -13.00
N GLN A 120 -8.72 -9.78 -12.35
CA GLN A 120 -9.48 -11.03 -12.50
C GLN A 120 -10.05 -11.15 -13.92
N ASN A 121 -10.77 -10.14 -14.39
CA ASN A 121 -11.49 -10.18 -15.66
C ASN A 121 -10.56 -10.20 -16.89
N ILE A 122 -9.30 -9.72 -16.75
CA ILE A 122 -8.33 -9.72 -17.85
C ILE A 122 -7.51 -11.02 -17.89
N PHE A 123 -7.19 -11.64 -16.75
CA PHE A 123 -6.15 -12.67 -16.74
C PHE A 123 -6.63 -14.04 -16.24
N GLN A 124 -7.82 -14.13 -15.63
CA GLN A 124 -8.22 -15.37 -14.94
C GLN A 124 -8.54 -16.51 -15.90
N ASP A 125 -9.19 -16.22 -17.02
CA ASP A 125 -9.68 -17.24 -17.93
C ASP A 125 -8.54 -17.97 -18.65
N GLU A 126 -7.54 -17.26 -19.17
CA GLU A 126 -6.36 -17.88 -19.79
C GLU A 126 -5.48 -18.56 -18.75
N LEU A 127 -5.17 -17.86 -17.63
CA LEU A 127 -4.23 -18.38 -16.65
C LEU A 127 -4.76 -19.66 -15.97
N GLN A 128 -6.07 -19.78 -15.76
CA GLN A 128 -6.67 -21.03 -15.28
C GLN A 128 -6.47 -22.20 -16.24
N SER A 129 -6.34 -21.94 -17.56
CA SER A 129 -6.11 -22.99 -18.55
C SER A 129 -4.71 -23.60 -18.48
N PHE A 130 -3.74 -22.94 -17.87
CA PHE A 130 -2.37 -23.44 -17.69
C PHE A 130 -2.21 -24.44 -16.53
N GLY A 131 -3.24 -24.62 -15.71
CA GLY A 131 -3.25 -25.58 -14.60
C GLY A 131 -3.80 -24.98 -13.29
N ASP A 132 -4.12 -25.88 -12.35
CA ASP A 132 -4.66 -25.49 -11.05
C ASP A 132 -3.72 -24.56 -10.29
N GLY A 133 -4.25 -23.44 -9.79
CA GLY A 133 -3.52 -22.45 -9.02
C GLY A 133 -2.62 -21.51 -9.83
N SER A 134 -2.57 -21.61 -11.18
CA SER A 134 -1.75 -20.70 -12.01
C SER A 134 -2.22 -19.24 -11.88
N PHE A 135 -3.53 -19.00 -11.93
CA PHE A 135 -4.09 -17.67 -11.70
C PHE A 135 -3.82 -17.17 -10.27
N ASP A 136 -4.03 -18.01 -9.25
CA ASP A 136 -3.82 -17.63 -7.85
C ASP A 136 -2.35 -17.24 -7.58
N THR A 137 -1.42 -17.97 -8.18
CA THR A 137 0.00 -17.64 -8.13
C THR A 137 0.27 -16.25 -8.74
N PHE A 138 -0.18 -16.02 -9.98
CA PHE A 138 -0.06 -14.72 -10.64
C PHE A 138 -0.73 -13.61 -9.81
N TYR A 139 -1.95 -13.86 -9.37
CA TYR A 139 -2.76 -12.90 -8.63
C TYR A 139 -2.13 -12.50 -7.29
N SER A 140 -1.41 -13.41 -6.64
CA SER A 140 -0.67 -13.13 -5.41
C SER A 140 0.59 -12.27 -5.62
N LEU A 141 1.17 -12.29 -6.82
CA LEU A 141 2.40 -11.58 -7.16
C LEU A 141 2.13 -10.10 -7.48
N LYS A 142 1.94 -9.28 -6.45
CA LYS A 142 1.51 -7.88 -6.56
C LYS A 142 2.25 -7.05 -7.60
N TYR A 143 3.57 -7.18 -7.71
CA TYR A 143 4.37 -6.40 -8.66
C TYR A 143 4.18 -6.85 -10.10
N ILE A 144 3.94 -8.15 -10.32
CA ILE A 144 3.69 -8.70 -11.66
C ILE A 144 2.33 -8.26 -12.17
N ARG A 145 1.25 -8.41 -11.36
CA ARG A 145 -0.09 -7.99 -11.77
C ARG A 145 -0.18 -6.48 -12.03
N THR A 146 0.51 -5.64 -11.24
CA THR A 146 0.54 -4.20 -11.47
C THR A 146 1.23 -3.85 -12.79
N GLN A 147 2.35 -4.52 -13.11
CA GLN A 147 3.04 -4.36 -14.40
C GLN A 147 2.18 -4.87 -15.57
N ALA A 148 1.42 -5.94 -15.39
CA ALA A 148 0.52 -6.48 -16.40
C ALA A 148 -0.61 -5.48 -16.71
N ILE A 149 -1.28 -4.92 -15.70
CA ILE A 149 -2.29 -3.87 -15.88
C ILE A 149 -1.69 -2.65 -16.59
N ARG A 150 -0.50 -2.19 -16.20
CA ARG A 150 0.21 -1.12 -16.93
C ARG A 150 0.35 -1.45 -18.41
N SER A 151 0.78 -2.65 -18.74
CA SER A 151 1.01 -3.05 -20.12
C SER A 151 -0.26 -3.02 -20.97
N ILE A 152 -1.42 -3.36 -20.39
CA ILE A 152 -2.71 -3.28 -21.06
C ILE A 152 -3.11 -1.81 -21.31
N PHE A 153 -3.15 -1.00 -20.25
CA PHE A 153 -3.62 0.40 -20.34
C PHE A 153 -2.62 1.34 -21.03
N ASP A 154 -1.33 1.00 -21.06
CA ASP A 154 -0.31 1.69 -21.88
C ASP A 154 -0.37 1.25 -23.37
N GLY A 155 -1.28 0.37 -23.75
CA GLY A 155 -1.45 -0.10 -25.13
C GLY A 155 -0.32 -1.00 -25.64
N LYS A 156 0.49 -1.60 -24.75
CA LYS A 156 1.62 -2.48 -25.13
C LYS A 156 1.15 -3.85 -25.57
N THR A 157 -0.01 -4.30 -25.10
CA THR A 157 -0.63 -5.57 -25.46
C THR A 157 -2.13 -5.51 -25.19
N ASN A 158 -2.91 -6.23 -25.99
CA ASN A 158 -4.33 -6.47 -25.80
C ASN A 158 -4.69 -7.97 -25.89
N LEU A 159 -3.68 -8.83 -25.88
CA LEU A 159 -3.85 -10.28 -26.07
C LEU A 159 -4.68 -10.94 -24.96
N TRP A 160 -4.71 -10.33 -23.76
CA TRP A 160 -5.37 -10.83 -22.55
C TRP A 160 -6.76 -10.22 -22.32
N VAL A 161 -7.26 -9.37 -23.23
CA VAL A 161 -8.51 -8.63 -23.00
C VAL A 161 -9.73 -9.45 -23.36
N ASP A 162 -9.58 -10.40 -24.28
CA ASP A 162 -10.65 -11.26 -24.76
C ASP A 162 -10.89 -12.43 -23.80
N ASN A 163 -12.11 -12.65 -23.34
CA ASN A 163 -12.42 -13.80 -22.50
C ASN A 163 -12.53 -15.07 -23.35
N VAL A 164 -11.52 -15.91 -23.31
CA VAL A 164 -11.42 -17.14 -24.12
C VAL A 164 -12.53 -18.18 -23.84
N LYS A 165 -13.33 -17.99 -22.79
CA LYS A 165 -14.46 -18.87 -22.44
C LYS A 165 -15.78 -18.41 -23.04
N THR A 166 -15.82 -17.23 -23.69
CA THR A 166 -17.02 -16.71 -24.34
C THR A 166 -16.92 -16.79 -25.86
N VAL A 167 -18.08 -16.74 -26.54
CA VAL A 167 -18.13 -16.72 -28.02
C VAL A 167 -17.94 -15.30 -28.54
N LYS A 168 -18.38 -14.30 -27.78
CA LYS A 168 -18.19 -12.89 -28.11
C LYS A 168 -16.74 -12.53 -27.86
N LYS A 169 -16.13 -11.82 -28.77
CA LYS A 169 -14.83 -11.20 -28.58
C LYS A 169 -15.01 -9.90 -27.79
N GLU A 170 -14.45 -9.86 -26.59
CA GLU A 170 -14.51 -8.72 -25.70
C GLU A 170 -13.48 -7.65 -26.08
N THR A 171 -13.85 -6.41 -25.80
CA THR A 171 -12.99 -5.23 -25.89
C THR A 171 -12.55 -4.80 -24.48
N LEU A 172 -11.54 -3.92 -24.40
CA LEU A 172 -11.12 -3.34 -23.11
C LEU A 172 -12.30 -2.63 -22.41
N ASN A 173 -13.17 -1.96 -23.17
CA ASN A 173 -14.38 -1.33 -22.62
C ASN A 173 -15.35 -2.35 -22.02
N ASP A 174 -15.57 -3.50 -22.68
CA ASP A 174 -16.42 -4.57 -22.13
C ASP A 174 -15.88 -5.07 -20.79
N ILE A 175 -14.56 -5.30 -20.71
CA ILE A 175 -13.89 -5.75 -19.47
C ILE A 175 -13.94 -4.68 -18.38
N VAL A 176 -13.73 -3.41 -18.73
CA VAL A 176 -13.81 -2.30 -17.77
C VAL A 176 -15.25 -2.17 -17.26
N ASN A 177 -16.26 -2.15 -18.12
CA ASN A 177 -17.66 -2.09 -17.73
C ASN A 177 -18.03 -3.20 -16.75
N LYS A 178 -17.63 -4.43 -17.08
CA LYS A 178 -17.81 -5.59 -16.19
C LYS A 178 -17.10 -5.40 -14.84
N SER A 179 -15.89 -4.86 -14.83
CA SER A 179 -15.11 -4.67 -13.62
C SER A 179 -15.70 -3.61 -12.70
N PHE A 180 -16.36 -2.59 -13.22
CA PHE A 180 -17.13 -1.64 -12.43
C PHE A 180 -18.36 -2.28 -11.77
N GLU A 181 -19.09 -3.13 -12.51
CA GLU A 181 -20.23 -3.87 -11.96
C GLU A 181 -19.78 -4.86 -10.88
N ASP A 182 -18.73 -5.64 -11.15
CA ASP A 182 -18.17 -6.60 -10.21
C ASP A 182 -17.67 -5.91 -8.94
N ALA A 183 -17.07 -4.72 -9.07
CA ALA A 183 -16.62 -3.90 -7.94
C ALA A 183 -17.81 -3.49 -7.04
N PHE A 184 -18.93 -3.07 -7.65
CA PHE A 184 -20.14 -2.74 -6.89
C PHE A 184 -20.66 -3.95 -6.11
N ILE A 185 -20.79 -5.08 -6.80
CA ILE A 185 -21.30 -6.33 -6.20
C ILE A 185 -20.42 -6.73 -5.02
N PHE A 186 -19.10 -6.77 -5.24
CA PHE A 186 -18.13 -7.11 -4.20
C PHE A 186 -18.23 -6.20 -2.97
N LEU A 187 -18.26 -4.88 -3.18
CA LEU A 187 -18.35 -3.92 -2.08
C LEU A 187 -19.67 -4.05 -1.33
N LYS A 188 -20.77 -4.21 -2.07
CA LYS A 188 -22.11 -4.38 -1.47
C LYS A 188 -22.20 -5.64 -0.62
N ASP A 189 -21.69 -6.76 -1.12
CA ASP A 189 -21.78 -8.05 -0.43
C ASP A 189 -20.90 -8.09 0.82
N LYS A 190 -19.74 -7.42 0.76
CA LYS A 190 -18.77 -7.47 1.86
C LYS A 190 -18.95 -6.38 2.90
N PHE A 191 -19.33 -5.17 2.48
CA PHE A 191 -19.31 -3.97 3.34
C PHE A 191 -20.64 -3.18 3.39
N GLY A 192 -21.64 -3.53 2.58
CA GLY A 192 -22.93 -2.83 2.52
C GLY A 192 -23.00 -1.81 1.40
N ASN A 193 -23.67 -0.65 1.60
CA ASN A 193 -23.90 0.31 0.53
C ASN A 193 -22.60 0.96 0.01
N PRO A 194 -22.13 0.67 -1.22
CA PRO A 194 -20.85 1.17 -1.72
C PRO A 194 -20.73 2.70 -1.71
N SER A 195 -21.81 3.42 -2.00
CA SER A 195 -21.80 4.88 -2.13
C SER A 195 -21.52 5.62 -0.80
N GLU A 196 -21.66 4.93 0.32
CA GLU A 196 -21.40 5.46 1.67
C GLU A 196 -20.00 5.12 2.18
N LEU A 197 -19.33 4.12 1.58
CA LEU A 197 -18.03 3.63 2.03
C LEU A 197 -16.93 4.66 1.78
N ILE A 198 -16.06 4.80 2.79
CA ILE A 198 -14.80 5.52 2.71
C ILE A 198 -13.63 4.55 2.94
N TRP A 199 -12.43 4.94 2.54
CA TRP A 199 -11.25 4.05 2.60
C TRP A 199 -11.00 3.49 4.00
N GLY A 200 -11.16 4.29 5.05
CA GLY A 200 -10.98 3.87 6.44
C GLY A 200 -12.01 2.85 6.94
N ASP A 201 -13.18 2.74 6.31
CA ASP A 201 -14.18 1.73 6.68
C ASP A 201 -13.78 0.34 6.21
N VAL A 202 -13.13 0.26 5.05
CA VAL A 202 -12.82 -1.01 4.39
C VAL A 202 -11.35 -1.42 4.51
N HIS A 203 -10.43 -0.45 4.57
CA HIS A 203 -8.99 -0.68 4.61
C HIS A 203 -8.47 -0.57 6.05
N GLN A 204 -8.37 -1.72 6.70
CA GLN A 204 -8.07 -1.81 8.12
C GLN A 204 -6.86 -2.69 8.40
N VAL A 205 -6.11 -2.36 9.46
CA VAL A 205 -4.97 -3.14 9.95
C VAL A 205 -5.28 -3.80 11.29
N THR A 206 -4.98 -5.08 11.38
CA THR A 206 -4.84 -5.79 12.64
C THR A 206 -3.40 -6.26 12.76
N TYR A 207 -2.74 -5.87 13.85
CA TYR A 207 -1.39 -6.37 14.17
C TYR A 207 -1.54 -7.73 14.83
N GLU A 208 -1.58 -8.76 13.98
CA GLU A 208 -1.83 -10.15 14.40
C GLU A 208 -0.67 -10.71 15.23
N HIS A 209 -0.98 -11.46 16.27
CA HIS A 209 -0.02 -12.20 17.07
C HIS A 209 -0.12 -13.69 16.77
N ASN A 210 1.03 -14.36 16.60
CA ASN A 210 1.06 -15.78 16.20
C ASN A 210 0.31 -16.71 17.18
N LEU A 211 0.26 -16.39 18.47
CA LEU A 211 -0.48 -17.17 19.45
C LEU A 211 -2.00 -17.11 19.26
N ASP A 212 -2.51 -16.06 18.62
CA ASP A 212 -3.94 -15.92 18.33
C ASP A 212 -4.39 -16.78 17.12
N ALA A 213 -3.46 -17.51 16.48
CA ALA A 213 -3.80 -18.55 15.50
C ALA A 213 -4.58 -19.70 16.13
N ASP A 214 -4.43 -19.91 17.46
CA ASP A 214 -5.28 -20.83 18.22
C ASP A 214 -6.55 -20.10 18.70
N PRO A 215 -7.76 -20.53 18.25
CA PRO A 215 -9.01 -19.86 18.58
C PRO A 215 -9.31 -19.81 20.11
N LEU A 216 -8.82 -20.77 20.88
CA LEU A 216 -9.00 -20.78 22.32
C LEU A 216 -8.13 -19.70 22.99
N VAL A 217 -6.87 -19.59 22.56
CA VAL A 217 -5.96 -18.54 23.04
C VAL A 217 -6.49 -17.16 22.67
N GLN A 218 -6.92 -16.98 21.43
CA GLN A 218 -7.52 -15.72 20.97
C GLN A 218 -8.74 -15.31 21.79
N ARG A 219 -9.63 -16.28 22.09
CA ARG A 219 -10.83 -16.02 22.89
C ARG A 219 -10.52 -15.67 24.35
N LEU A 220 -9.47 -16.26 24.94
CA LEU A 220 -9.15 -16.08 26.36
C LEU A 220 -8.29 -14.83 26.61
N ILE A 221 -7.37 -14.49 25.72
CA ILE A 221 -6.35 -13.45 25.96
C ILE A 221 -6.41 -12.37 24.90
N ASN A 222 -6.45 -12.72 23.61
CA ASN A 222 -6.39 -11.82 22.46
C ASN A 222 -5.14 -10.89 22.49
N PHE A 223 -4.03 -11.42 22.01
CA PHE A 223 -2.75 -10.69 21.93
C PHE A 223 -2.70 -9.69 20.76
N SER A 224 -3.51 -9.91 19.73
CA SER A 224 -3.56 -9.06 18.55
C SER A 224 -4.13 -7.67 18.87
N VAL A 225 -3.71 -6.66 18.09
CA VAL A 225 -4.09 -5.26 18.32
C VAL A 225 -4.75 -4.71 17.07
N GLY A 226 -5.99 -4.29 17.17
CA GLY A 226 -6.82 -3.80 16.06
C GLY A 226 -8.23 -4.40 16.06
N PRO A 227 -9.01 -4.20 14.96
CA PRO A 227 -8.64 -3.49 13.74
C PRO A 227 -8.61 -1.97 13.89
N PHE A 228 -7.82 -1.29 13.05
CA PHE A 228 -7.77 0.17 12.95
C PHE A 228 -7.83 0.62 11.49
N PRO A 229 -8.52 1.74 11.17
CA PRO A 229 -8.46 2.36 9.86
C PRO A 229 -7.01 2.70 9.46
N MET A 230 -6.63 2.41 8.19
CA MET A 230 -5.29 2.68 7.70
C MET A 230 -5.34 3.39 6.35
N ALA A 231 -4.73 4.59 6.29
CA ALA A 231 -4.57 5.34 5.04
C ALA A 231 -3.39 4.82 4.22
N GLY A 232 -3.42 5.09 2.90
CA GLY A 232 -2.42 4.62 1.96
C GLY A 232 -2.66 3.19 1.50
N SER A 233 -1.77 2.68 0.65
CA SER A 233 -1.78 1.32 0.15
C SER A 233 -0.36 0.83 -0.19
N GLU A 234 -0.24 -0.23 -0.99
CA GLU A 234 1.05 -0.65 -1.55
C GLU A 234 1.63 0.35 -2.57
N MET A 235 0.84 1.30 -3.05
CA MET A 235 1.18 2.26 -4.10
C MET A 235 1.65 3.61 -3.54
N THR A 236 1.55 3.82 -2.22
CA THR A 236 1.87 5.09 -1.56
C THR A 236 3.12 4.99 -0.69
N PRO A 237 3.86 6.11 -0.42
CA PRO A 237 4.99 6.13 0.50
C PRO A 237 4.63 5.61 1.90
N ARG A 238 3.45 5.99 2.42
CA ARG A 238 2.87 5.35 3.60
C ARG A 238 2.32 3.98 3.23
N ALA A 239 3.24 3.00 3.12
CA ALA A 239 2.89 1.68 2.65
C ALA A 239 1.97 0.93 3.61
N ALA A 240 0.83 0.45 3.07
CA ALA A 240 -0.17 -0.35 3.78
C ALA A 240 -0.77 -1.37 2.78
N SER A 241 -0.08 -2.49 2.56
CA SER A 241 -0.46 -3.47 1.55
C SER A 241 -1.46 -4.48 2.08
N TYR A 242 -2.46 -4.82 1.29
CA TYR A 242 -3.36 -5.94 1.52
C TYR A 242 -3.05 -7.13 0.59
N SER A 243 -3.53 -8.31 0.94
CA SER A 243 -3.51 -9.48 0.06
C SER A 243 -4.79 -9.54 -0.76
N VAL A 244 -4.69 -9.93 -2.04
CA VAL A 244 -5.87 -10.14 -2.89
C VAL A 244 -6.76 -11.29 -2.43
N SER A 245 -6.23 -12.24 -1.64
CA SER A 245 -7.03 -13.28 -0.98
C SER A 245 -7.87 -12.74 0.19
N LYS A 246 -7.49 -11.59 0.74
CA LYS A 246 -8.24 -10.84 1.76
C LYS A 246 -8.21 -9.36 1.39
N PRO A 247 -8.99 -8.97 0.36
CA PRO A 247 -8.99 -7.61 -0.14
C PRO A 247 -9.30 -6.61 0.97
N PHE A 248 -8.49 -5.54 1.00
CA PHE A 248 -8.53 -4.42 1.92
C PHE A 248 -8.04 -4.69 3.35
N ASP A 249 -7.87 -5.95 3.78
CA ASP A 249 -7.23 -6.24 5.07
C ASP A 249 -5.72 -6.01 4.97
N VAL A 250 -5.20 -5.00 5.65
CA VAL A 250 -3.76 -4.67 5.65
C VAL A 250 -2.94 -5.79 6.27
N ARG A 251 -1.98 -6.32 5.50
CA ARG A 251 -1.11 -7.45 5.90
C ARG A 251 0.35 -7.08 6.01
N ALA A 252 0.77 -5.99 5.37
CA ALA A 252 2.15 -5.55 5.39
C ALA A 252 2.24 -4.03 5.31
N GLY A 253 3.18 -3.46 6.05
CA GLY A 253 3.47 -2.03 6.10
C GLY A 253 4.87 -1.79 6.67
N SER A 254 5.16 -0.54 6.99
CA SER A 254 6.44 -0.19 7.61
C SER A 254 6.50 -0.73 9.03
N SER A 255 7.44 -1.63 9.32
CA SER A 255 7.66 -2.16 10.67
C SER A 255 8.27 -1.11 11.63
N MET A 256 8.84 -0.06 11.09
CA MET A 256 9.39 1.09 11.81
C MET A 256 9.46 2.28 10.85
N ARG A 257 9.11 3.47 11.33
CA ARG A 257 9.44 4.73 10.65
C ARG A 257 10.45 5.47 11.49
N ARG A 258 11.52 5.95 10.86
CA ARG A 258 12.62 6.64 11.55
C ARG A 258 13.14 7.80 10.71
N ILE A 259 13.44 8.91 11.41
CA ILE A 259 14.09 10.09 10.87
C ILE A 259 15.30 10.37 11.73
N ILE A 260 16.46 10.61 11.10
CA ILE A 260 17.70 10.97 11.77
C ILE A 260 18.20 12.25 11.10
N ASP A 261 18.36 13.30 11.89
CA ASP A 261 18.98 14.54 11.49
C ASP A 261 20.49 14.47 11.76
N PHE A 262 21.32 14.49 10.69
CA PHE A 262 22.77 14.45 10.84
C PHE A 262 23.39 15.76 11.31
N SER A 263 22.61 16.85 11.33
CA SER A 263 23.06 18.13 11.92
C SER A 263 22.79 18.19 13.43
N ASP A 264 21.81 17.41 13.92
CA ASP A 264 21.47 17.28 15.33
C ASP A 264 20.86 15.89 15.60
N PHE A 265 21.66 14.96 16.06
CA PHE A 265 21.24 13.57 16.30
C PHE A 265 20.13 13.42 17.34
N ASP A 266 19.96 14.39 18.25
CA ASP A 266 18.87 14.36 19.24
C ASP A 266 17.55 14.92 18.70
N ASN A 267 17.56 15.56 17.53
CA ASN A 267 16.39 15.92 16.74
C ASN A 267 15.92 14.75 15.84
N GLY A 268 16.04 13.54 16.33
CA GLY A 268 15.59 12.34 15.66
C GLY A 268 14.18 11.92 16.09
N PHE A 269 13.52 11.14 15.25
CA PHE A 269 12.15 10.65 15.48
C PHE A 269 12.03 9.18 15.09
N SER A 270 11.22 8.42 15.83
CA SER A 270 10.93 7.03 15.51
C SER A 270 9.54 6.64 16.00
N ILE A 271 8.93 5.66 15.34
CA ILE A 271 7.66 5.06 15.76
C ILE A 271 7.57 3.61 15.31
N LEU A 272 6.99 2.77 16.14
CA LEU A 272 6.69 1.37 15.88
C LEU A 272 5.16 1.15 15.75
N PRO A 273 4.71 0.13 14.98
CA PRO A 273 3.28 -0.14 14.81
C PRO A 273 2.57 -0.62 16.08
N THR A 274 3.31 -1.16 17.06
CA THR A 274 2.76 -1.61 18.34
C THR A 274 3.50 -0.94 19.50
N GLY A 275 4.39 -1.63 20.18
CA GLY A 275 5.22 -1.12 21.26
C GLY A 275 6.55 -1.88 21.30
N GLN A 276 7.37 -1.62 22.32
CA GLN A 276 8.68 -2.25 22.43
C GLN A 276 8.72 -3.46 23.38
N SER A 277 7.62 -3.73 24.09
CA SER A 277 7.56 -4.84 25.04
C SER A 277 6.92 -6.09 24.41
N GLY A 278 7.57 -7.24 24.53
CA GLY A 278 6.98 -8.54 24.24
C GLY A 278 6.03 -9.05 25.35
N LEU A 279 5.95 -8.34 26.47
CA LEU A 279 5.09 -8.74 27.58
C LEU A 279 3.69 -8.15 27.40
N PHE A 280 2.70 -8.98 27.12
CA PHE A 280 1.32 -8.61 26.88
C PHE A 280 0.71 -7.65 27.92
N ARG A 281 1.05 -7.84 29.22
CA ARG A 281 0.55 -6.97 30.30
C ARG A 281 1.35 -5.69 30.51
N SER A 282 2.42 -5.48 29.75
CA SER A 282 3.20 -4.25 29.82
C SER A 282 2.42 -3.09 29.21
N LYS A 283 2.48 -1.91 29.83
CA LYS A 283 1.97 -0.68 29.22
C LYS A 283 2.64 -0.34 27.88
N HIS A 284 3.83 -0.91 27.64
CA HIS A 284 4.62 -0.71 26.41
C HIS A 284 4.38 -1.80 25.35
N TYR A 285 3.37 -2.63 25.50
CA TYR A 285 3.01 -3.64 24.51
C TYR A 285 2.41 -3.02 23.25
N ARG A 286 1.59 -1.97 23.41
CA ARG A 286 0.85 -1.31 22.31
C ARG A 286 0.78 0.22 22.45
N ASP A 287 1.64 0.83 23.22
CA ASP A 287 1.61 2.26 23.55
C ASP A 287 1.92 3.19 22.37
N GLN A 288 2.41 2.66 21.24
CA GLN A 288 2.73 3.43 20.05
C GLN A 288 1.68 3.26 18.91
N THR A 289 0.75 2.31 19.05
CA THR A 289 -0.15 1.93 17.95
C THR A 289 -1.00 3.09 17.43
N GLU A 290 -1.65 3.83 18.30
CA GLU A 290 -2.49 4.95 17.90
C GLU A 290 -1.68 6.07 17.23
N MET A 291 -0.52 6.40 17.80
CA MET A 291 0.40 7.39 17.22
C MET A 291 0.87 6.95 15.83
N TYR A 292 1.27 5.68 15.67
CA TYR A 292 1.69 5.13 14.39
C TYR A 292 0.55 5.23 13.35
N ASN A 293 -0.67 4.88 13.72
CA ASN A 293 -1.83 4.91 12.84
C ASN A 293 -2.24 6.34 12.47
N ARG A 294 -2.02 7.33 13.36
CA ARG A 294 -2.20 8.76 13.03
C ARG A 294 -1.02 9.40 12.30
N GLY A 295 0.09 8.66 12.10
CA GLY A 295 1.29 9.20 11.46
C GLY A 295 2.16 10.07 12.37
N GLU A 296 1.99 9.97 13.67
CA GLU A 296 2.77 10.66 14.68
C GLU A 296 4.07 9.91 14.99
N PHE A 297 5.01 10.61 15.61
CA PHE A 297 6.32 10.10 15.95
C PHE A 297 6.69 10.41 17.39
N LYS A 298 7.55 9.59 17.98
CA LYS A 298 8.19 9.84 19.27
C LYS A 298 9.61 10.37 19.04
N PRO A 299 10.12 11.23 19.92
CA PRO A 299 11.53 11.61 19.92
C PRO A 299 12.44 10.37 19.98
N PHE A 300 13.51 10.40 19.20
CA PHE A 300 14.55 9.37 19.17
C PHE A 300 15.89 10.03 19.54
N MET A 301 16.25 9.97 20.81
CA MET A 301 17.46 10.56 21.35
C MET A 301 18.68 9.67 21.08
N PHE A 302 19.80 10.27 20.80
CA PHE A 302 21.03 9.57 20.43
C PHE A 302 22.20 9.84 21.38
N THR A 303 22.37 11.09 21.85
CA THR A 303 23.48 11.42 22.72
C THR A 303 23.33 10.85 24.15
N TYR A 304 24.46 10.59 24.79
CA TYR A 304 24.48 10.06 26.15
C TYR A 304 23.74 10.97 27.14
N ASP A 305 23.90 12.28 27.00
CA ASP A 305 23.28 13.28 27.89
C ASP A 305 21.77 13.35 27.70
N ALA A 306 21.29 13.36 26.46
CA ALA A 306 19.84 13.32 26.14
C ALA A 306 19.20 12.03 26.67
N ILE A 307 19.82 10.86 26.46
CA ILE A 307 19.36 9.58 26.98
C ILE A 307 19.33 9.57 28.51
N ASN A 308 20.39 10.07 29.17
CA ASN A 308 20.44 10.09 30.63
C ASN A 308 19.41 11.03 31.25
N SER A 309 19.13 12.17 30.63
CA SER A 309 18.14 13.13 31.13
C SER A 309 16.70 12.59 31.02
N SER A 310 16.43 11.70 30.07
CA SER A 310 15.10 11.13 29.82
C SER A 310 14.86 9.74 30.41
N LYS A 311 15.90 9.08 30.96
CA LYS A 311 15.76 7.73 31.50
C LYS A 311 14.91 7.69 32.78
N SER A 312 14.07 6.67 32.91
CA SER A 312 13.28 6.40 34.12
C SER A 312 13.89 5.28 35.00
N SER A 313 14.70 4.40 34.39
CA SER A 313 15.34 3.27 35.11
C SER A 313 16.62 2.82 34.40
N LYS A 314 17.48 2.10 35.11
CA LYS A 314 18.75 1.53 34.62
C LYS A 314 18.85 0.07 35.00
N LEU A 315 19.07 -0.80 34.03
CA LEU A 315 19.45 -2.19 34.26
C LEU A 315 20.95 -2.37 34.00
N VAL A 316 21.67 -2.94 34.94
CA VAL A 316 23.12 -3.17 34.85
C VAL A 316 23.40 -4.67 34.87
N PHE A 317 23.99 -5.16 33.78
CA PHE A 317 24.53 -6.52 33.73
C PHE A 317 25.97 -6.50 34.21
N LYS A 318 26.31 -7.41 35.13
CA LYS A 318 27.69 -7.60 35.60
C LYS A 318 28.12 -9.01 35.24
N SER A 319 29.38 -9.18 34.82
CA SER A 319 30.01 -10.49 34.73
C SER A 319 30.12 -11.08 36.14
N LYS A 320 29.88 -12.39 36.26
CA LYS A 320 30.19 -13.13 37.48
C LYS A 320 31.70 -13.25 37.68
#